data_4267135ad4dc86389feaba61616a3dcf
#
_entry.id   4267135ad4dc86389feaba61616a3dcf
#
_cell.length_a   1.000
_cell.length_b   1.000
_cell.length_c   1.000
_cell.angle_alpha   90.00
_cell.angle_beta   90.00
_cell.angle_gamma   90.00
#
_symmetry.space_group_name_H-M   'P 1'
#
loop_
_entity.id
_entity.type
_entity.pdbx_description
1 polymer ?
#
loop_
_entity_poly.entity_id
_entity_poly.type
_entity_poly.pdbx_seq_one_letter_code
_entity_poly.pdbx_strand_id
1 'polypeptide(L)'
;MSLGFGRHYLAIPGPSVMPDRVLQAMHQAAPNIYEGALHEMVDGIIRDLKKVAKTSGEVAIYIANGHGTWEAALTNTLSRGDRVLALATGRFVVFWAIMAERLGIEVDLIDFGKSSSIVLNQVEDKLNADHEKSYQAVLVVQTDTASSVRNDIEALSECIRSTGHPALLMADCMARLACDRFDMDSWGVDLMVAGSQKGLMTPPGLGFMYFNHRVIEARKRADLVTPYWDFLPRINPEVFYEYFYGTAPTHHLFGLREALDMIFEEGLDQIWARHAKLSQAIWSAFESWGEESSISLNIKEPQQRSHSVTSASMDPPHATELRRWTEHKAGVTLGIGLGMALSLIHISEPTRRYAISYAVFCLK
;
A
#
# COMPACT_ATOMS: atom_id res chain seq x y z
N MET A 1 10.75 -25.35 26.05
CA MET A 1 10.28 -24.13 26.71
C MET A 1 9.84 -23.16 25.63
N SER A 2 8.67 -22.50 25.74
CA SER A 2 8.25 -21.44 24.81
C SER A 2 8.97 -20.15 25.18
N LEU A 3 9.46 -19.41 24.17
CA LEU A 3 10.01 -18.06 24.34
C LEU A 3 8.91 -16.98 24.29
N GLY A 4 7.66 -17.38 23.98
CA GLY A 4 6.51 -16.48 23.95
C GLY A 4 6.02 -16.15 25.38
N PHE A 5 5.81 -14.86 25.63
CA PHE A 5 5.31 -14.36 26.92
C PHE A 5 3.79 -14.22 26.92
N GLY A 6 3.09 -15.22 26.41
CA GLY A 6 1.62 -15.30 26.42
C GLY A 6 0.92 -14.45 25.35
N ARG A 7 1.63 -13.63 24.57
CA ARG A 7 1.07 -12.85 23.45
C ARG A 7 1.73 -13.26 22.14
N HIS A 8 0.92 -13.66 21.15
CA HIS A 8 1.40 -13.93 19.81
C HIS A 8 1.57 -12.62 19.02
N TYR A 9 2.67 -12.52 18.27
CA TYR A 9 2.94 -11.39 17.39
C TYR A 9 2.77 -11.79 15.93
N LEU A 10 1.91 -11.04 15.23
CA LEU A 10 1.69 -11.20 13.82
C LEU A 10 2.67 -10.27 13.06
N ALA A 11 3.73 -10.84 12.49
CA ALA A 11 4.75 -10.14 11.72
C ALA A 11 4.65 -10.45 10.22
N ILE A 12 3.42 -10.52 9.70
CA ILE A 12 3.12 -10.75 8.29
C ILE A 12 2.92 -9.40 7.57
N PRO A 13 3.06 -9.34 6.23
CA PRO A 13 2.89 -8.11 5.45
C PRO A 13 1.45 -7.58 5.38
N GLY A 14 0.63 -7.92 6.33
CA GLY A 14 -0.76 -7.52 6.45
C GLY A 14 -1.74 -8.71 6.41
N PRO A 15 -2.92 -8.52 7.03
CA PRO A 15 -3.31 -7.29 7.74
C PRO A 15 -2.40 -7.01 8.94
N SER A 16 -2.19 -5.71 9.24
CA SER A 16 -1.40 -5.29 10.40
C SER A 16 -2.13 -5.56 11.72
N VAL A 17 -1.35 -5.71 12.80
CA VAL A 17 -1.92 -5.82 14.15
C VAL A 17 -2.63 -4.52 14.51
N MET A 18 -3.92 -4.61 14.83
CA MET A 18 -4.68 -3.46 15.29
C MET A 18 -4.27 -3.06 16.71
N PRO A 19 -4.04 -1.77 17.00
CA PRO A 19 -3.87 -1.27 18.35
C PRO A 19 -5.09 -1.51 19.23
N ASP A 20 -4.88 -1.69 20.54
CA ASP A 20 -5.99 -1.88 21.49
C ASP A 20 -6.94 -0.67 21.50
N ARG A 21 -6.42 0.56 21.33
CA ARG A 21 -7.21 1.78 21.19
C ARG A 21 -8.16 1.71 19.99
N VAL A 22 -7.68 1.23 18.84
CA VAL A 22 -8.50 1.06 17.63
C VAL A 22 -9.59 0.01 17.87
N LEU A 23 -9.24 -1.13 18.50
CA LEU A 23 -10.23 -2.16 18.85
C LEU A 23 -11.29 -1.62 19.82
N GLN A 24 -10.89 -0.84 20.84
CA GLN A 24 -11.80 -0.21 21.78
C GLN A 24 -12.71 0.82 21.12
N ALA A 25 -12.18 1.63 20.21
CA ALA A 25 -12.98 2.60 19.45
C ALA A 25 -14.04 1.92 18.58
N MET A 26 -13.75 0.71 18.08
CA MET A 26 -14.73 -0.08 17.32
C MET A 26 -15.77 -0.78 18.21
N HIS A 27 -15.51 -0.95 19.50
CA HIS A 27 -16.39 -1.64 20.42
C HIS A 27 -17.45 -0.68 21.02
N GLN A 28 -18.41 -0.27 20.21
CA GLN A 28 -19.50 0.60 20.63
C GLN A 28 -20.78 0.33 19.84
N ALA A 29 -21.89 0.90 20.30
CA ALA A 29 -23.17 0.75 19.63
C ALA A 29 -23.17 1.40 18.25
N ALA A 30 -23.97 0.88 17.32
CA ALA A 30 -24.16 1.47 16.02
C ALA A 30 -24.74 2.89 16.15
N PRO A 31 -24.21 3.89 15.42
CA PRO A 31 -24.67 5.27 15.49
C PRO A 31 -25.90 5.50 14.60
N ASN A 32 -26.56 6.64 14.77
CA ASN A 32 -27.45 7.16 13.75
C ASN A 32 -26.64 7.49 12.49
N ILE A 33 -27.01 6.90 11.35
CA ILE A 33 -26.34 7.10 10.07
C ILE A 33 -26.97 8.24 9.23
N TYR A 34 -28.07 8.80 9.67
CA TYR A 34 -28.83 9.81 8.92
C TYR A 34 -28.47 11.25 9.30
N GLU A 35 -27.92 11.45 10.51
CA GLU A 35 -27.56 12.76 11.02
C GLU A 35 -26.60 12.68 12.23
N GLY A 36 -25.96 13.79 12.56
CA GLY A 36 -25.21 13.96 13.82
C GLY A 36 -23.73 13.61 13.71
N ALA A 37 -23.15 13.12 14.81
CA ALA A 37 -21.72 13.00 15.03
C ALA A 37 -20.97 12.13 14.00
N LEU A 38 -21.65 11.16 13.37
CA LEU A 38 -21.03 10.34 12.32
C LEU A 38 -20.66 11.17 11.09
N HIS A 39 -21.50 12.12 10.70
CA HIS A 39 -21.25 13.00 9.55
C HIS A 39 -20.02 13.87 9.79
N GLU A 40 -19.95 14.54 10.94
CA GLU A 40 -18.79 15.37 11.34
C GLU A 40 -17.50 14.55 11.41
N MET A 41 -17.60 13.30 11.89
CA MET A 41 -16.49 12.37 11.93
C MET A 41 -15.96 12.04 10.54
N VAL A 42 -16.85 11.76 9.57
CA VAL A 42 -16.46 11.43 8.19
C VAL A 42 -15.76 12.62 7.53
N ASP A 43 -16.25 13.84 7.71
CA ASP A 43 -15.59 15.06 7.21
C ASP A 43 -14.18 15.20 7.82
N GLY A 44 -14.06 14.92 9.12
CA GLY A 44 -12.77 14.87 9.80
C GLY A 44 -11.83 13.81 9.26
N ILE A 45 -12.33 12.61 8.99
CA ILE A 45 -11.56 11.50 8.41
C ILE A 45 -11.05 11.89 7.01
N ILE A 46 -11.90 12.41 6.13
CA ILE A 46 -11.53 12.82 4.77
C ILE A 46 -10.42 13.86 4.81
N ARG A 47 -10.58 14.90 5.63
CA ARG A 47 -9.56 15.93 5.81
C ARG A 47 -8.22 15.35 6.27
N ASP A 48 -8.24 14.43 7.21
CA ASP A 48 -7.04 13.89 7.82
C ASP A 48 -6.39 12.81 6.93
N LEU A 49 -7.14 12.04 6.14
CA LEU A 49 -6.60 11.18 5.10
C LEU A 49 -5.81 11.98 4.05
N LYS A 50 -6.32 13.14 3.60
CA LYS A 50 -5.59 14.04 2.69
C LYS A 50 -4.25 14.50 3.30
N LYS A 51 -4.21 14.80 4.61
CA LYS A 51 -2.96 15.17 5.30
C LYS A 51 -1.96 14.01 5.35
N VAL A 52 -2.41 12.77 5.58
CA VAL A 52 -1.53 11.58 5.56
C VAL A 52 -0.90 11.37 4.20
N ALA A 53 -1.62 11.62 3.12
CA ALA A 53 -1.11 11.52 1.75
C ALA A 53 -0.34 12.78 1.29
N LYS A 54 -0.36 13.86 2.08
CA LYS A 54 0.16 15.19 1.71
C LYS A 54 -0.40 15.65 0.36
N THR A 55 -1.72 15.70 0.26
CA THR A 55 -2.41 16.14 -0.96
C THR A 55 -3.46 17.21 -0.68
N SER A 56 -3.54 18.16 -1.56
CA SER A 56 -4.64 19.13 -1.68
C SER A 56 -5.75 18.62 -2.60
N GLY A 57 -5.54 17.49 -3.29
CA GLY A 57 -6.51 16.81 -4.14
C GLY A 57 -7.67 16.19 -3.37
N GLU A 58 -8.32 15.20 -3.95
CA GLU A 58 -9.48 14.54 -3.37
C GLU A 58 -9.16 13.13 -2.87
N VAL A 59 -10.01 12.61 -1.97
CA VAL A 59 -9.99 11.21 -1.54
C VAL A 59 -11.38 10.62 -1.56
N ALA A 60 -11.53 9.47 -2.23
CA ALA A 60 -12.74 8.65 -2.19
C ALA A 60 -12.52 7.43 -1.30
N ILE A 61 -13.52 7.12 -0.45
CA ILE A 61 -13.52 5.96 0.45
C ILE A 61 -14.43 4.88 -0.15
N TYR A 62 -13.89 3.67 -0.29
CA TYR A 62 -14.63 2.51 -0.78
C TYR A 62 -14.71 1.43 0.30
N ILE A 63 -15.85 0.74 0.37
CA ILE A 63 -15.95 -0.51 1.12
C ILE A 63 -15.34 -1.61 0.25
N ALA A 64 -14.03 -1.75 0.34
CA ALA A 64 -13.23 -2.59 -0.54
C ALA A 64 -11.87 -2.93 0.08
N ASN A 65 -11.17 -3.86 -0.53
CA ASN A 65 -9.73 -4.07 -0.34
C ASN A 65 -8.92 -3.42 -1.47
N GLY A 66 -7.59 -3.61 -1.48
CA GLY A 66 -6.71 -3.04 -2.49
C GLY A 66 -7.05 -3.40 -3.94
N HIS A 67 -7.52 -4.63 -4.18
CA HIS A 67 -7.93 -5.03 -5.54
C HIS A 67 -9.17 -4.24 -6.00
N GLY A 68 -10.12 -3.99 -5.10
CA GLY A 68 -11.27 -3.14 -5.42
C GLY A 68 -10.86 -1.69 -5.70
N THR A 69 -9.86 -1.15 -5.00
CA THR A 69 -9.36 0.20 -5.32
C THR A 69 -8.58 0.26 -6.64
N TRP A 70 -7.92 -0.82 -7.05
CA TRP A 70 -7.34 -0.92 -8.40
C TRP A 70 -8.40 -0.86 -9.48
N GLU A 71 -9.49 -1.62 -9.31
CA GLU A 71 -10.62 -1.60 -10.24
C GLU A 71 -11.27 -0.21 -10.28
N ALA A 72 -11.48 0.42 -9.13
CA ALA A 72 -11.97 1.79 -9.06
C ALA A 72 -11.05 2.77 -9.80
N ALA A 73 -9.73 2.66 -9.64
CA ALA A 73 -8.76 3.51 -10.33
C ALA A 73 -8.86 3.36 -11.86
N LEU A 74 -8.85 2.11 -12.35
CA LEU A 74 -8.94 1.83 -13.80
C LEU A 74 -10.27 2.29 -14.38
N THR A 75 -11.38 1.93 -13.75
CA THR A 75 -12.72 2.21 -14.30
C THR A 75 -13.09 3.68 -14.28
N ASN A 76 -12.54 4.47 -13.35
CA ASN A 76 -12.78 5.91 -13.32
C ASN A 76 -11.88 6.73 -14.26
N THR A 77 -10.84 6.15 -14.82
CA THR A 77 -9.85 6.94 -15.59
C THR A 77 -9.67 6.48 -17.02
N LEU A 78 -10.10 5.26 -17.34
CA LEU A 78 -9.83 4.60 -18.62
C LEU A 78 -11.11 4.12 -19.31
N SER A 79 -10.99 3.95 -20.61
CA SER A 79 -11.99 3.38 -21.51
C SER A 79 -11.50 2.06 -22.10
N ARG A 80 -12.40 1.28 -22.70
CA ARG A 80 -12.01 0.07 -23.45
C ARG A 80 -11.12 0.46 -24.63
N GLY A 81 -10.03 -0.29 -24.80
CA GLY A 81 -9.03 -0.03 -25.83
C GLY A 81 -8.00 1.04 -25.46
N ASP A 82 -8.15 1.72 -24.33
CA ASP A 82 -7.07 2.56 -23.79
C ASP A 82 -5.85 1.71 -23.46
N ARG A 83 -4.68 2.34 -23.52
CA ARG A 83 -3.39 1.67 -23.31
C ARG A 83 -2.70 2.17 -22.07
N VAL A 84 -2.10 1.25 -21.28
CA VAL A 84 -1.34 1.58 -20.09
C VAL A 84 0.04 0.92 -20.11
N LEU A 85 0.99 1.56 -19.42
CA LEU A 85 2.32 1.02 -19.19
C LEU A 85 2.43 0.54 -17.73
N ALA A 86 2.64 -0.75 -17.50
CA ALA A 86 2.77 -1.36 -16.19
C ALA A 86 4.24 -1.66 -15.87
N LEU A 87 4.72 -1.21 -14.70
CA LEU A 87 6.12 -1.30 -14.27
C LEU A 87 6.29 -2.37 -13.18
N ALA A 88 6.68 -3.59 -13.56
CA ALA A 88 6.71 -4.74 -12.65
C ALA A 88 8.06 -4.86 -11.93
N THR A 89 8.02 -4.80 -10.60
CA THR A 89 9.12 -5.10 -9.68
C THR A 89 8.77 -6.21 -8.68
N GLY A 90 7.69 -6.94 -8.96
CA GLY A 90 7.15 -8.02 -8.15
C GLY A 90 5.81 -8.51 -8.69
N ARG A 91 4.91 -8.89 -7.80
CA ARG A 91 3.66 -9.56 -8.14
C ARG A 91 2.47 -8.62 -8.32
N PHE A 92 2.40 -7.56 -7.51
CA PHE A 92 1.15 -6.81 -7.36
C PHE A 92 0.81 -5.97 -8.59
N VAL A 93 1.79 -5.33 -9.23
CA VAL A 93 1.50 -4.62 -10.49
C VAL A 93 1.08 -5.58 -11.60
N VAL A 94 1.62 -6.81 -11.63
CA VAL A 94 1.19 -7.84 -12.61
C VAL A 94 -0.29 -8.19 -12.43
N PHE A 95 -0.77 -8.28 -11.19
CA PHE A 95 -2.19 -8.48 -10.92
C PHE A 95 -3.05 -7.28 -11.33
N TRP A 96 -2.54 -6.07 -11.12
CA TRP A 96 -3.21 -4.86 -11.58
C TRP A 96 -3.28 -4.81 -13.11
N ALA A 97 -2.21 -5.18 -13.79
CA ALA A 97 -2.15 -5.33 -15.25
C ALA A 97 -3.17 -6.37 -15.77
N ILE A 98 -3.23 -7.56 -15.17
CA ILE A 98 -4.23 -8.58 -15.52
C ILE A 98 -5.66 -8.08 -15.32
N MET A 99 -5.91 -7.28 -14.29
CA MET A 99 -7.23 -6.65 -14.08
C MET A 99 -7.54 -5.65 -15.19
N ALA A 100 -6.58 -4.82 -15.60
CA ALA A 100 -6.74 -3.88 -16.72
C ALA A 100 -7.06 -4.62 -18.02
N GLU A 101 -6.35 -5.69 -18.35
CA GLU A 101 -6.61 -6.53 -19.53
C GLU A 101 -8.03 -7.11 -19.51
N ARG A 102 -8.51 -7.58 -18.34
CA ARG A 102 -9.87 -8.12 -18.20
C ARG A 102 -10.96 -7.07 -18.36
N LEU A 103 -10.65 -5.81 -18.12
CA LEU A 103 -11.53 -4.67 -18.38
C LEU A 103 -11.49 -4.23 -19.86
N GLY A 104 -10.61 -4.83 -20.67
CA GLY A 104 -10.44 -4.50 -22.10
C GLY A 104 -9.48 -3.33 -22.33
N ILE A 105 -8.56 -3.09 -21.41
CA ILE A 105 -7.48 -2.11 -21.50
C ILE A 105 -6.25 -2.84 -22.06
N GLU A 106 -5.53 -2.24 -22.97
CA GLU A 106 -4.27 -2.75 -23.51
C GLU A 106 -3.15 -2.47 -22.52
N VAL A 107 -2.31 -3.49 -22.23
CA VAL A 107 -1.23 -3.36 -21.26
C VAL A 107 0.11 -3.69 -21.89
N ASP A 108 1.03 -2.73 -21.83
CA ASP A 108 2.46 -2.98 -22.01
C ASP A 108 3.09 -3.15 -20.62
N LEU A 109 3.85 -4.22 -20.45
CA LEU A 109 4.51 -4.52 -19.20
C LEU A 109 6.03 -4.44 -19.38
N ILE A 110 6.72 -3.68 -18.51
CA ILE A 110 8.17 -3.78 -18.33
C ILE A 110 8.43 -4.55 -17.04
N ASP A 111 9.11 -5.70 -17.15
CA ASP A 111 9.46 -6.53 -15.99
C ASP A 111 10.92 -6.28 -15.57
N PHE A 112 11.11 -5.66 -14.42
CA PHE A 112 12.42 -5.38 -13.80
C PHE A 112 12.88 -6.52 -12.88
N GLY A 113 12.13 -7.62 -12.82
CA GLY A 113 12.38 -8.75 -11.94
C GLY A 113 11.80 -8.57 -10.55
N LYS A 114 12.36 -9.32 -9.59
CA LYS A 114 11.79 -9.46 -8.24
C LYS A 114 12.78 -9.06 -7.13
N SER A 115 13.88 -8.43 -7.50
CA SER A 115 14.95 -8.05 -6.56
C SER A 115 15.58 -6.70 -6.88
N SER A 116 15.02 -5.96 -7.84
CA SER A 116 15.50 -4.66 -8.29
C SER A 116 14.35 -3.68 -8.43
N SER A 117 14.61 -2.40 -8.21
CA SER A 117 13.67 -1.31 -8.49
C SER A 117 13.60 -1.01 -9.99
N ILE A 118 12.66 -0.14 -10.35
CA ILE A 118 12.49 0.38 -11.70
C ILE A 118 13.79 1.03 -12.21
N VAL A 119 14.17 0.71 -13.46
CA VAL A 119 15.26 1.33 -14.20
C VAL A 119 14.69 2.47 -15.04
N LEU A 120 14.89 3.70 -14.60
CA LEU A 120 14.24 4.89 -15.16
C LEU A 120 14.50 5.07 -16.67
N ASN A 121 15.74 4.82 -17.14
CA ASN A 121 16.08 4.94 -18.57
C ASN A 121 15.21 4.03 -19.45
N GLN A 122 14.81 2.83 -18.99
CA GLN A 122 13.93 1.95 -19.76
C GLN A 122 12.50 2.52 -19.86
N VAL A 123 12.05 3.21 -18.80
CA VAL A 123 10.75 3.90 -18.81
C VAL A 123 10.79 5.11 -19.74
N GLU A 124 11.86 5.92 -19.65
CA GLU A 124 12.11 7.06 -20.50
C GLU A 124 12.14 6.67 -21.99
N ASP A 125 12.93 5.65 -22.35
CA ASP A 125 13.02 5.12 -23.71
C ASP A 125 11.65 4.65 -24.22
N LYS A 126 10.87 3.95 -23.38
CA LYS A 126 9.55 3.43 -23.74
C LYS A 126 8.55 4.57 -23.98
N LEU A 127 8.55 5.61 -23.15
CA LEU A 127 7.67 6.77 -23.29
C LEU A 127 8.08 7.66 -24.48
N ASN A 128 9.38 7.84 -24.72
CA ASN A 128 9.89 8.59 -25.86
C ASN A 128 9.60 7.86 -27.19
N ALA A 129 9.58 6.54 -27.21
CA ALA A 129 9.21 5.74 -28.38
C ALA A 129 7.68 5.77 -28.70
N ASP A 130 6.84 6.16 -27.74
CA ASP A 130 5.41 6.34 -27.94
C ASP A 130 5.11 7.74 -28.53
N HIS A 131 5.42 7.91 -29.81
CA HIS A 131 5.28 9.19 -30.51
C HIS A 131 3.82 9.69 -30.56
N GLU A 132 2.85 8.77 -30.55
CA GLU A 132 1.42 9.10 -30.56
C GLU A 132 0.88 9.40 -29.16
N LYS A 133 1.72 9.20 -28.11
CA LYS A 133 1.34 9.39 -26.71
C LYS A 133 0.10 8.59 -26.34
N SER A 134 0.10 7.33 -26.76
CA SER A 134 -1.04 6.41 -26.64
C SER A 134 -1.27 5.92 -25.19
N TYR A 135 -0.22 5.91 -24.35
CA TYR A 135 -0.41 5.53 -22.96
C TYR A 135 -1.23 6.56 -22.19
N GLN A 136 -2.37 6.11 -21.65
CA GLN A 136 -3.21 6.94 -20.79
C GLN A 136 -2.73 6.97 -19.34
N ALA A 137 -2.06 5.90 -18.88
CA ALA A 137 -1.51 5.82 -17.54
C ALA A 137 -0.24 4.96 -17.47
N VAL A 138 0.59 5.27 -16.46
CA VAL A 138 1.70 4.44 -15.98
C VAL A 138 1.28 3.87 -14.63
N LEU A 139 1.26 2.54 -14.51
CA LEU A 139 0.89 1.81 -13.29
C LEU A 139 2.16 1.38 -12.55
N VAL A 140 2.25 1.72 -11.28
CA VAL A 140 3.39 1.36 -10.43
C VAL A 140 2.94 0.96 -9.04
N VAL A 141 3.61 -0.02 -8.44
CA VAL A 141 3.49 -0.34 -7.01
C VAL A 141 4.69 0.24 -6.29
N GLN A 142 4.48 1.16 -5.35
CA GLN A 142 5.57 1.84 -4.65
C GLN A 142 6.42 0.87 -3.82
N THR A 143 5.76 -0.04 -3.09
CA THR A 143 6.42 -1.15 -2.41
C THR A 143 5.68 -2.44 -2.78
N ASP A 144 6.29 -3.27 -3.61
CA ASP A 144 5.71 -4.57 -3.90
C ASP A 144 5.86 -5.49 -2.68
N THR A 145 4.76 -5.86 -2.08
CA THR A 145 4.74 -6.65 -0.83
C THR A 145 5.37 -8.02 -1.02
N ALA A 146 5.32 -8.60 -2.22
CA ALA A 146 5.85 -9.94 -2.47
C ALA A 146 7.37 -9.94 -2.63
N SER A 147 7.94 -8.93 -3.29
CA SER A 147 9.38 -8.77 -3.49
C SER A 147 10.07 -7.97 -2.40
N SER A 148 9.32 -7.11 -1.69
CA SER A 148 9.80 -6.02 -0.82
C SER A 148 10.63 -4.94 -1.53
N VAL A 149 10.58 -4.88 -2.86
CA VAL A 149 11.19 -3.80 -3.63
C VAL A 149 10.49 -2.48 -3.36
N ARG A 150 11.28 -1.46 -3.07
CA ARG A 150 10.85 -0.07 -2.98
C ARG A 150 11.19 0.66 -4.27
N ASN A 151 10.19 1.21 -4.94
CA ASN A 151 10.36 2.07 -6.10
C ASN A 151 10.38 3.54 -5.68
N ASP A 152 11.25 4.31 -6.31
CA ASP A 152 11.35 5.76 -6.13
C ASP A 152 10.30 6.45 -7.02
N ILE A 153 9.18 6.81 -6.41
CA ILE A 153 8.04 7.42 -7.13
C ILE A 153 8.33 8.87 -7.52
N GLU A 154 9.10 9.60 -6.71
CA GLU A 154 9.50 10.97 -7.01
C GLU A 154 10.36 11.01 -8.29
N ALA A 155 11.43 10.20 -8.33
CA ALA A 155 12.28 10.08 -9.50
C ALA A 155 11.54 9.54 -10.74
N LEU A 156 10.62 8.59 -10.57
CA LEU A 156 9.78 8.09 -11.66
C LEU A 156 8.87 9.19 -12.22
N SER A 157 8.25 9.98 -11.36
CA SER A 157 7.41 11.11 -11.79
C SER A 157 8.21 12.16 -12.56
N GLU A 158 9.42 12.49 -12.10
CA GLU A 158 10.32 13.39 -12.80
C GLU A 158 10.72 12.84 -14.17
N CYS A 159 11.02 11.54 -14.26
CA CYS A 159 11.31 10.85 -15.50
C CYS A 159 10.13 10.95 -16.49
N ILE A 160 8.89 10.66 -16.06
CA ILE A 160 7.71 10.78 -16.92
C ILE A 160 7.53 12.23 -17.40
N ARG A 161 7.67 13.20 -16.50
CA ARG A 161 7.54 14.63 -16.86
C ARG A 161 8.59 15.10 -17.86
N SER A 162 9.84 14.62 -17.72
CA SER A 162 10.95 15.00 -18.62
C SER A 162 10.70 14.57 -20.08
N THR A 163 9.97 13.46 -20.30
CA THR A 163 9.56 13.02 -21.64
C THR A 163 8.43 13.86 -22.26
N GLY A 164 7.80 14.73 -21.46
CA GLY A 164 6.59 15.47 -21.89
C GLY A 164 5.40 14.56 -22.21
N HIS A 165 5.40 13.31 -21.69
CA HIS A 165 4.31 12.37 -21.90
C HIS A 165 3.11 12.69 -20.99
N PRO A 166 1.86 12.73 -21.52
CA PRO A 166 0.68 13.11 -20.75
C PRO A 166 0.09 12.02 -19.86
N ALA A 167 0.61 10.81 -19.89
CA ALA A 167 0.10 9.68 -19.09
C ALA A 167 -0.06 10.04 -17.60
N LEU A 168 -1.13 9.55 -16.99
CA LEU A 168 -1.34 9.68 -15.55
C LEU A 168 -0.37 8.77 -14.80
N LEU A 169 0.28 9.24 -13.76
CA LEU A 169 1.03 8.39 -12.84
C LEU A 169 0.09 7.85 -11.76
N MET A 170 -0.17 6.54 -11.81
CA MET A 170 -1.01 5.83 -10.85
C MET A 170 -0.15 4.94 -9.95
N ALA A 171 -0.13 5.23 -8.66
CA ALA A 171 0.70 4.54 -7.67
C ALA A 171 -0.13 3.71 -6.69
N ASP A 172 0.21 2.44 -6.53
CA ASP A 172 -0.24 1.64 -5.39
C ASP A 172 0.71 1.86 -4.21
N CYS A 173 0.19 2.49 -3.15
CA CYS A 173 0.88 2.74 -1.89
C CYS A 173 0.30 1.88 -0.75
N MET A 174 -0.35 0.76 -1.08
CA MET A 174 -1.02 -0.13 -0.13
C MET A 174 -0.13 -0.53 1.03
N ALA A 175 1.10 -0.96 0.75
CA ALA A 175 2.03 -1.42 1.76
C ALA A 175 2.83 -0.29 2.45
N ARG A 176 2.68 0.98 2.03
CA ARG A 176 3.60 2.04 2.42
C ARG A 176 2.94 3.26 3.05
N LEU A 177 1.70 3.61 2.69
CA LEU A 177 1.05 4.80 3.22
C LEU A 177 1.07 4.79 4.76
N ALA A 178 1.46 5.89 5.37
CA ALA A 178 1.74 6.10 6.79
C ALA A 178 2.98 5.38 7.36
N CYS A 179 3.59 4.41 6.65
CA CYS A 179 4.79 3.70 7.14
C CYS A 179 6.10 4.35 6.69
N ASP A 180 6.09 5.04 5.56
CA ASP A 180 7.27 5.69 5.00
C ASP A 180 6.87 7.01 4.30
N ARG A 181 7.86 7.88 4.05
CA ARG A 181 7.60 9.18 3.44
C ARG A 181 6.88 9.05 2.10
N PHE A 182 5.78 9.76 2.00
CA PHE A 182 5.03 9.95 0.78
C PHE A 182 4.53 11.40 0.71
N ASP A 183 4.61 12.01 -0.44
CA ASP A 183 4.16 13.38 -0.66
C ASP A 183 3.53 13.44 -2.06
N MET A 184 2.21 13.25 -2.12
CA MET A 184 1.50 13.06 -3.38
C MET A 184 1.65 14.27 -4.30
N ASP A 185 1.42 15.47 -3.75
CA ASP A 185 1.41 16.68 -4.56
C ASP A 185 2.81 17.06 -5.03
N SER A 186 3.81 17.07 -4.10
CA SER A 186 5.18 17.46 -4.46
C SER A 186 5.85 16.48 -5.41
N TRP A 187 5.51 15.20 -5.30
CA TRP A 187 6.02 14.15 -6.21
C TRP A 187 5.26 14.10 -7.53
N GLY A 188 4.13 14.80 -7.65
CA GLY A 188 3.36 14.86 -8.90
C GLY A 188 2.67 13.55 -9.25
N VAL A 189 2.23 12.80 -8.26
CA VAL A 189 1.40 11.59 -8.45
C VAL A 189 -0.03 12.01 -8.76
N ASP A 190 -0.62 11.46 -9.82
CA ASP A 190 -1.97 11.82 -10.23
C ASP A 190 -3.04 11.06 -9.47
N LEU A 191 -2.82 9.75 -9.27
CA LEU A 191 -3.70 8.88 -8.53
C LEU A 191 -2.91 7.94 -7.63
N MET A 192 -3.34 7.79 -6.38
CA MET A 192 -2.76 6.87 -5.42
C MET A 192 -3.86 6.01 -4.80
N VAL A 193 -3.60 4.70 -4.64
CA VAL A 193 -4.47 3.79 -3.89
C VAL A 193 -3.82 3.30 -2.61
N ALA A 194 -4.63 3.16 -1.55
CA ALA A 194 -4.20 2.64 -0.26
C ALA A 194 -5.33 1.84 0.42
N GLY A 195 -5.03 1.19 1.53
CA GLY A 195 -6.02 0.39 2.28
C GLY A 195 -5.86 0.50 3.78
N SER A 196 -6.95 0.22 4.47
CA SER A 196 -7.09 0.38 5.92
C SER A 196 -6.22 -0.58 6.73
N GLN A 197 -5.97 -1.79 6.22
CA GLN A 197 -5.35 -2.90 6.95
C GLN A 197 -3.82 -2.90 6.96
N LYS A 198 -3.19 -1.80 6.58
CA LYS A 198 -1.73 -1.63 6.55
C LYS A 198 -1.30 -0.54 7.53
N GLY A 199 -0.58 0.48 7.09
CA GLY A 199 -0.12 1.56 7.96
C GLY A 199 -1.22 2.34 8.68
N LEU A 200 -2.46 2.28 8.21
CA LEU A 200 -3.62 2.87 8.89
C LEU A 200 -4.20 1.97 10.01
N MET A 201 -3.62 0.82 10.28
CA MET A 201 -3.83 -0.01 11.50
C MET A 201 -5.29 -0.39 11.82
N THR A 202 -6.17 -0.43 10.81
CA THR A 202 -7.59 -0.82 10.97
C THR A 202 -7.88 -2.15 10.27
N PRO A 203 -9.04 -2.77 10.46
CA PRO A 203 -9.36 -4.02 9.78
C PRO A 203 -9.39 -3.85 8.26
N PRO A 204 -9.16 -4.93 7.48
CA PRO A 204 -9.48 -4.95 6.06
C PRO A 204 -10.95 -4.58 5.84
N GLY A 205 -11.25 -3.77 4.83
CA GLY A 205 -12.62 -3.41 4.49
C GLY A 205 -12.79 -1.98 3.97
N LEU A 206 -11.78 -1.11 4.16
CA LEU A 206 -11.77 0.20 3.53
C LEU A 206 -10.60 0.33 2.56
N GLY A 207 -10.90 0.79 1.36
CA GLY A 207 -9.97 1.19 0.34
C GLY A 207 -10.05 2.69 0.09
N PHE A 208 -8.93 3.32 -0.17
CA PHE A 208 -8.82 4.75 -0.39
C PHE A 208 -8.21 5.01 -1.75
N MET A 209 -8.81 5.92 -2.50
CA MET A 209 -8.28 6.43 -3.76
C MET A 209 -8.11 7.93 -3.64
N TYR A 210 -6.88 8.39 -3.72
CA TYR A 210 -6.49 9.81 -3.70
C TYR A 210 -6.19 10.24 -5.13
N PHE A 211 -6.58 11.46 -5.50
CA PHE A 211 -6.39 11.90 -6.87
C PHE A 211 -6.43 13.42 -7.02
N ASN A 212 -5.77 13.89 -8.07
CA ASN A 212 -5.73 15.30 -8.42
C ASN A 212 -6.74 15.66 -9.52
N HIS A 213 -6.73 16.92 -9.97
CA HIS A 213 -7.64 17.43 -11.00
C HIS A 213 -7.48 16.72 -12.35
N ARG A 214 -6.27 16.21 -12.71
CA ARG A 214 -6.07 15.48 -13.98
C ARG A 214 -6.88 14.19 -14.03
N VAL A 215 -7.03 13.51 -12.91
CA VAL A 215 -7.87 12.32 -12.76
C VAL A 215 -9.36 12.68 -12.88
N ILE A 216 -9.79 13.82 -12.33
CA ILE A 216 -11.17 14.32 -12.50
C ILE A 216 -11.47 14.59 -13.99
N GLU A 217 -10.51 15.15 -14.72
CA GLU A 217 -10.66 15.35 -16.17
C GLU A 217 -10.69 14.01 -16.95
N ALA A 218 -9.84 13.05 -16.56
CA ALA A 218 -9.86 11.71 -17.16
C ALA A 218 -11.21 11.00 -16.93
N ARG A 219 -11.82 11.16 -15.74
CA ARG A 219 -13.14 10.60 -15.43
C ARG A 219 -14.25 11.02 -16.40
N LYS A 220 -14.15 12.22 -16.96
CA LYS A 220 -15.16 12.71 -17.93
C LYS A 220 -15.18 11.90 -19.23
N ARG A 221 -14.09 11.21 -19.57
CA ARG A 221 -13.93 10.41 -20.79
C ARG A 221 -14.06 8.91 -20.55
N ALA A 222 -13.87 8.47 -19.29
CA ALA A 222 -13.88 7.07 -18.92
C ALA A 222 -15.26 6.43 -19.15
N ASP A 223 -15.29 5.31 -19.89
CA ASP A 223 -16.52 4.57 -20.23
C ASP A 223 -16.68 3.26 -19.43
N LEU A 224 -15.69 2.89 -18.62
CA LEU A 224 -15.70 1.66 -17.82
C LEU A 224 -16.34 1.86 -16.44
N VAL A 225 -16.60 3.09 -16.03
CA VAL A 225 -17.10 3.38 -14.69
C VAL A 225 -18.49 2.78 -14.46
N THR A 226 -18.66 2.19 -13.30
CA THR A 226 -19.95 1.69 -12.80
C THR A 226 -20.39 2.52 -11.59
N PRO A 227 -21.70 2.54 -11.27
CA PRO A 227 -22.19 3.37 -10.17
C PRO A 227 -21.47 3.15 -8.85
N TYR A 228 -21.11 1.90 -8.52
CA TYR A 228 -20.42 1.62 -7.26
C TYR A 228 -18.98 2.18 -7.22
N TRP A 229 -18.27 2.16 -8.34
CA TRP A 229 -16.88 2.63 -8.40
C TRP A 229 -16.75 4.11 -8.71
N ASP A 230 -17.82 4.80 -9.14
CA ASP A 230 -17.78 6.23 -9.44
C ASP A 230 -17.37 7.06 -8.22
N PHE A 231 -16.29 7.82 -8.36
CA PHE A 231 -15.83 8.68 -7.28
C PHE A 231 -16.56 10.02 -7.22
N LEU A 232 -17.20 10.46 -8.30
CA LEU A 232 -17.79 11.81 -8.34
C LEU A 232 -18.84 12.04 -7.25
N PRO A 233 -19.82 11.13 -7.02
CA PRO A 233 -20.74 11.29 -5.91
C PRO A 233 -20.04 11.22 -4.55
N ARG A 234 -18.94 10.46 -4.43
CA ARG A 234 -18.22 10.28 -3.16
C ARG A 234 -17.46 11.51 -2.71
N ILE A 235 -17.02 12.36 -3.63
CA ILE A 235 -16.28 13.60 -3.30
C ILE A 235 -17.19 14.84 -3.26
N ASN A 236 -18.37 14.76 -3.86
CA ASN A 236 -19.38 15.83 -3.87
C ASN A 236 -20.76 15.25 -3.55
N PRO A 237 -20.96 14.65 -2.36
CA PRO A 237 -22.21 14.00 -2.03
C PRO A 237 -23.34 15.02 -1.84
N GLU A 238 -24.49 14.77 -2.42
CA GLU A 238 -25.73 15.50 -2.13
C GLU A 238 -26.36 15.00 -0.82
N VAL A 239 -26.15 13.70 -0.54
CA VAL A 239 -26.62 13.03 0.67
C VAL A 239 -25.53 12.11 1.23
N PHE A 240 -25.52 11.95 2.55
CA PHE A 240 -24.42 11.29 3.27
C PHE A 240 -24.08 9.87 2.77
N TYR A 241 -25.08 9.08 2.34
CA TYR A 241 -24.82 7.70 1.87
C TYR A 241 -23.95 7.66 0.60
N GLU A 242 -23.86 8.75 -0.16
CA GLU A 242 -23.06 8.80 -1.40
C GLU A 242 -21.55 8.71 -1.12
N TYR A 243 -21.08 9.14 0.04
CA TYR A 243 -19.69 8.90 0.44
C TYR A 243 -19.28 7.42 0.32
N PHE A 244 -20.22 6.49 0.53
CA PHE A 244 -19.95 5.05 0.55
C PHE A 244 -20.73 4.29 -0.52
N TYR A 245 -21.57 5.00 -1.29
CA TYR A 245 -22.52 4.42 -2.22
C TYR A 245 -23.43 3.37 -1.56
N GLY A 246 -23.92 3.70 -0.38
CA GLY A 246 -24.78 2.85 0.45
C GLY A 246 -24.58 3.08 1.95
N THR A 247 -24.88 2.07 2.76
CA THR A 247 -24.75 2.16 4.22
C THR A 247 -23.30 2.40 4.63
N ALA A 248 -23.07 3.40 5.47
CA ALA A 248 -21.74 3.73 5.99
C ALA A 248 -21.15 2.56 6.82
N PRO A 249 -19.86 2.25 6.65
CA PRO A 249 -19.16 1.18 7.39
C PRO A 249 -18.77 1.65 8.79
N THR A 250 -19.77 1.91 9.65
CA THR A 250 -19.68 2.68 10.90
C THR A 250 -18.53 2.29 11.81
N HIS A 251 -18.40 0.98 12.13
CA HIS A 251 -17.35 0.51 13.04
C HIS A 251 -15.95 0.61 12.45
N HIS A 252 -15.81 0.46 11.12
CA HIS A 252 -14.53 0.74 10.45
C HIS A 252 -14.17 2.23 10.52
N LEU A 253 -15.15 3.12 10.40
CA LEU A 253 -14.93 4.56 10.51
C LEU A 253 -14.51 4.97 11.93
N PHE A 254 -15.11 4.38 12.98
CA PHE A 254 -14.67 4.57 14.36
C PHE A 254 -13.21 4.15 14.54
N GLY A 255 -12.85 2.95 14.05
CA GLY A 255 -11.46 2.48 14.11
C GLY A 255 -10.51 3.36 13.31
N LEU A 256 -10.92 3.82 12.12
CA LEU A 256 -10.11 4.69 11.27
C LEU A 256 -9.91 6.07 11.91
N ARG A 257 -10.94 6.64 12.55
CA ARG A 257 -10.80 7.90 13.27
C ARG A 257 -9.73 7.78 14.35
N GLU A 258 -9.82 6.77 15.20
CA GLU A 258 -8.85 6.53 16.26
C GLU A 258 -7.44 6.29 15.72
N ALA A 259 -7.31 5.53 14.64
CA ALA A 259 -6.02 5.27 14.00
C ALA A 259 -5.37 6.57 13.46
N LEU A 260 -6.17 7.45 12.85
CA LEU A 260 -5.69 8.76 12.38
C LEU A 260 -5.28 9.65 13.56
N ASP A 261 -6.04 9.65 14.66
CA ASP A 261 -5.67 10.40 15.87
C ASP A 261 -4.32 9.92 16.42
N MET A 262 -4.11 8.60 16.50
CA MET A 262 -2.82 8.02 16.91
C MET A 262 -1.68 8.40 15.97
N ILE A 263 -1.92 8.43 14.65
CA ILE A 263 -0.92 8.84 13.65
C ILE A 263 -0.51 10.30 13.88
N PHE A 264 -1.48 11.20 14.13
CA PHE A 264 -1.17 12.61 14.35
C PHE A 264 -0.61 12.90 15.74
N GLU A 265 -0.98 12.13 16.76
CA GLU A 265 -0.35 12.19 18.08
C GLU A 265 1.16 11.87 18.03
N GLU A 266 1.55 10.86 17.26
CA GLU A 266 2.97 10.52 17.06
C GLU A 266 3.64 11.47 16.06
N GLY A 267 2.93 11.84 15.00
CA GLY A 267 3.40 12.61 13.87
C GLY A 267 4.05 11.75 12.78
N LEU A 268 3.72 12.07 11.51
CA LEU A 268 4.18 11.27 10.35
C LEU A 268 5.69 11.13 10.26
N ASP A 269 6.44 12.22 10.49
CA ASP A 269 7.91 12.19 10.42
C ASP A 269 8.51 11.25 11.50
N GLN A 270 7.92 11.20 12.69
CA GLN A 270 8.34 10.29 13.76
C GLN A 270 8.01 8.84 13.42
N ILE A 271 6.83 8.60 12.84
CA ILE A 271 6.44 7.27 12.37
C ILE A 271 7.42 6.78 11.31
N TRP A 272 7.73 7.59 10.30
CA TRP A 272 8.68 7.25 9.24
C TRP A 272 10.08 6.97 9.80
N ALA A 273 10.58 7.82 10.70
CA ALA A 273 11.87 7.61 11.36
C ALA A 273 11.90 6.32 12.19
N ARG A 274 10.79 6.00 12.86
CA ARG A 274 10.63 4.76 13.62
C ARG A 274 10.68 3.55 12.68
N HIS A 275 9.91 3.52 11.61
CA HIS A 275 9.93 2.42 10.63
C HIS A 275 11.32 2.24 10.01
N ALA A 276 12.00 3.32 9.64
CA ALA A 276 13.35 3.26 9.10
C ALA A 276 14.35 2.62 10.09
N LYS A 277 14.32 3.02 11.38
CA LYS A 277 15.19 2.42 12.41
C LYS A 277 14.92 0.94 12.62
N LEU A 278 13.66 0.55 12.56
CA LEU A 278 13.23 -0.81 12.82
C LEU A 278 13.60 -1.74 11.69
N SER A 279 13.35 -1.30 10.44
CA SER A 279 13.77 -2.05 9.28
C SER A 279 15.29 -2.21 9.22
N GLN A 280 16.05 -1.16 9.55
CA GLN A 280 17.51 -1.24 9.62
C GLN A 280 17.98 -2.30 10.63
N ALA A 281 17.37 -2.37 11.83
CA ALA A 281 17.70 -3.38 12.81
C ALA A 281 17.44 -4.81 12.31
N ILE A 282 16.32 -5.00 11.58
CA ILE A 282 16.00 -6.29 10.95
C ILE A 282 17.01 -6.62 9.86
N TRP A 283 17.32 -5.66 8.97
CA TRP A 283 18.30 -5.89 7.89
C TRP A 283 19.67 -6.25 8.44
N SER A 284 20.17 -5.53 9.46
CA SER A 284 21.46 -5.84 10.09
C SER A 284 21.49 -7.23 10.72
N ALA A 285 20.38 -7.67 11.33
CA ALA A 285 20.28 -9.02 11.87
C ALA A 285 20.35 -10.07 10.75
N PHE A 286 19.62 -9.90 9.65
CA PHE A 286 19.65 -10.83 8.52
C PHE A 286 21.01 -10.84 7.79
N GLU A 287 21.66 -9.69 7.66
CA GLU A 287 23.01 -9.59 7.10
C GLU A 287 24.02 -10.36 7.96
N SER A 288 24.00 -10.17 9.28
CA SER A 288 24.88 -10.91 10.20
C SER A 288 24.61 -12.42 10.18
N TRP A 289 23.35 -12.85 10.17
CA TRP A 289 23.05 -14.29 10.07
C TRP A 289 23.44 -14.89 8.71
N GLY A 290 23.40 -14.08 7.66
CA GLY A 290 23.79 -14.49 6.31
C GLY A 290 25.28 -14.78 6.15
N GLU A 291 26.14 -14.26 7.06
CA GLU A 291 27.59 -14.54 7.03
C GLU A 291 27.90 -16.01 7.28
N GLU A 292 27.07 -16.72 8.04
CA GLU A 292 27.28 -18.11 8.47
C GLU A 292 26.16 -19.07 8.00
N SER A 293 25.22 -18.58 7.17
CA SER A 293 24.06 -19.37 6.74
C SER A 293 23.63 -19.04 5.31
N SER A 294 22.66 -19.80 4.78
CA SER A 294 22.05 -19.53 3.46
C SER A 294 21.02 -18.41 3.47
N ILE A 295 20.79 -17.76 4.61
CA ILE A 295 19.80 -16.69 4.70
C ILE A 295 20.33 -15.41 4.03
N SER A 296 19.51 -14.74 3.25
CA SER A 296 19.88 -13.47 2.65
C SER A 296 18.68 -12.58 2.41
N LEU A 297 18.86 -11.25 2.48
CA LEU A 297 17.85 -10.32 2.07
C LEU A 297 17.60 -10.44 0.56
N ASN A 298 16.33 -10.46 0.14
CA ASN A 298 15.97 -10.50 -1.27
C ASN A 298 16.48 -9.26 -2.02
N ILE A 299 16.43 -8.09 -1.37
CA ILE A 299 16.90 -6.83 -1.95
C ILE A 299 18.31 -6.56 -1.45
N LYS A 300 19.28 -6.57 -2.37
CA LYS A 300 20.70 -6.35 -2.02
C LYS A 300 21.00 -4.87 -1.78
N GLU A 301 20.49 -4.01 -2.67
CA GLU A 301 20.72 -2.56 -2.59
C GLU A 301 19.90 -1.90 -1.48
N PRO A 302 20.53 -1.33 -0.43
CA PRO A 302 19.82 -0.76 0.72
C PRO A 302 18.78 0.32 0.33
N GLN A 303 19.07 1.11 -0.70
CA GLN A 303 18.19 2.19 -1.17
C GLN A 303 16.90 1.66 -1.80
N GLN A 304 16.87 0.40 -2.23
CA GLN A 304 15.71 -0.26 -2.83
C GLN A 304 14.93 -1.11 -1.82
N ARG A 305 15.35 -1.15 -0.56
CA ARG A 305 14.67 -1.87 0.53
C ARG A 305 13.51 -1.06 1.07
N SER A 306 12.41 -1.72 1.36
CA SER A 306 11.23 -1.10 1.97
C SER A 306 11.34 -1.03 3.48
N HIS A 307 10.91 0.10 4.07
CA HIS A 307 10.80 0.26 5.52
C HIS A 307 9.54 -0.39 6.12
N SER A 308 8.62 -0.89 5.30
CA SER A 308 7.35 -1.48 5.77
C SER A 308 7.30 -3.01 5.64
N VAL A 309 8.11 -3.60 4.79
CA VAL A 309 8.18 -5.04 4.59
C VAL A 309 9.59 -5.45 4.17
N THR A 310 10.11 -6.50 4.81
CA THR A 310 11.39 -7.12 4.47
C THR A 310 11.13 -8.54 3.96
N SER A 311 11.70 -8.92 2.84
CA SER A 311 11.73 -10.29 2.36
C SER A 311 13.14 -10.86 2.43
N ALA A 312 13.26 -12.06 2.97
CA ALA A 312 14.51 -12.81 3.05
C ALA A 312 14.35 -14.18 2.41
N SER A 313 15.37 -14.63 1.71
CA SER A 313 15.45 -15.96 1.11
C SER A 313 16.38 -16.86 1.92
N MET A 314 16.11 -18.15 1.87
CA MET A 314 16.96 -19.21 2.43
C MET A 314 16.71 -20.53 1.70
N ASP A 315 17.60 -21.49 1.82
CA ASP A 315 17.46 -22.76 1.15
C ASP A 315 16.20 -23.53 1.61
N PRO A 316 15.44 -24.14 0.70
CA PRO A 316 14.36 -25.05 1.08
C PRO A 316 14.91 -26.31 1.82
N PRO A 317 14.22 -26.82 2.85
CA PRO A 317 12.89 -26.42 3.36
C PRO A 317 12.94 -25.39 4.51
N HIS A 318 14.10 -24.81 4.82
CA HIS A 318 14.38 -24.07 6.05
C HIS A 318 13.46 -22.85 6.24
N ALA A 319 13.02 -22.18 5.18
CA ALA A 319 12.09 -21.07 5.31
C ALA A 319 10.77 -21.48 5.98
N THR A 320 10.21 -22.65 5.62
CA THR A 320 8.98 -23.16 6.22
C THR A 320 9.23 -23.65 7.64
N GLU A 321 10.38 -24.29 7.90
CA GLU A 321 10.76 -24.75 9.24
C GLU A 321 10.96 -23.60 10.20
N LEU A 322 11.67 -22.54 9.78
CA LEU A 322 11.88 -21.33 10.58
C LEU A 322 10.56 -20.66 10.93
N ARG A 323 9.65 -20.49 9.95
CA ARG A 323 8.32 -19.91 10.23
C ARG A 323 7.55 -20.70 11.27
N ARG A 324 7.52 -22.04 11.17
CA ARG A 324 6.87 -22.92 12.16
C ARG A 324 7.56 -22.82 13.52
N TRP A 325 8.88 -22.80 13.54
CA TRP A 325 9.67 -22.69 14.78
C TRP A 325 9.38 -21.35 15.48
N THR A 326 9.44 -20.22 14.77
CA THR A 326 9.17 -18.88 15.36
C THR A 326 7.76 -18.79 15.90
N GLU A 327 6.77 -19.34 15.20
CA GLU A 327 5.38 -19.35 15.66
C GLU A 327 5.23 -20.18 16.94
N HIS A 328 5.75 -21.41 16.97
CA HIS A 328 5.57 -22.32 18.12
C HIS A 328 6.47 -21.99 19.30
N LYS A 329 7.69 -21.51 19.09
CA LYS A 329 8.68 -21.29 20.15
C LYS A 329 8.76 -19.83 20.59
N ALA A 330 8.68 -18.90 19.69
CA ALA A 330 8.82 -17.47 19.98
C ALA A 330 7.46 -16.73 20.00
N GLY A 331 6.37 -17.35 19.55
CA GLY A 331 5.07 -16.67 19.44
C GLY A 331 5.03 -15.59 18.35
N VAL A 332 5.88 -15.71 17.31
CA VAL A 332 5.98 -14.78 16.21
C VAL A 332 5.57 -15.46 14.91
N THR A 333 4.48 -15.01 14.29
CA THR A 333 4.02 -15.50 13.00
C THR A 333 4.67 -14.69 11.87
N LEU A 334 5.55 -15.32 11.10
CA LEU A 334 6.19 -14.74 9.93
C LEU A 334 5.37 -14.99 8.66
N GLY A 335 5.46 -14.08 7.68
CA GLY A 335 4.75 -14.18 6.41
C GLY A 335 5.29 -15.29 5.50
N ILE A 336 4.47 -15.70 4.54
CA ILE A 336 4.80 -16.67 3.48
C ILE A 336 5.33 -15.96 2.25
N GLY A 337 5.91 -16.69 1.30
CA GLY A 337 6.52 -16.15 0.07
C GLY A 337 5.58 -15.51 -0.95
N LEU A 338 4.28 -15.32 -0.64
CA LEU A 338 3.28 -14.62 -1.45
C LEU A 338 3.27 -15.00 -2.95
N GLY A 339 3.54 -16.30 -3.26
CA GLY A 339 3.58 -16.82 -4.62
C GLY A 339 4.85 -16.51 -5.41
N MET A 340 5.88 -15.95 -4.77
CA MET A 340 7.19 -15.73 -5.36
C MET A 340 8.06 -16.99 -5.31
N ALA A 341 8.24 -17.56 -4.12
CA ALA A 341 8.92 -18.83 -3.86
C ALA A 341 8.60 -19.31 -2.45
N LEU A 342 8.64 -20.64 -2.22
CA LEU A 342 8.50 -21.22 -0.88
C LEU A 342 9.73 -20.94 0.01
N SER A 343 10.85 -20.53 -0.59
CA SER A 343 12.09 -20.14 0.09
C SER A 343 12.07 -18.71 0.65
N LEU A 344 11.02 -17.93 0.41
CA LEU A 344 10.93 -16.56 0.92
C LEU A 344 10.14 -16.50 2.22
N ILE A 345 10.65 -15.67 3.13
CA ILE A 345 10.00 -15.26 4.36
C ILE A 345 9.72 -13.76 4.27
N HIS A 346 8.55 -13.34 4.71
CA HIS A 346 8.19 -11.94 4.83
C HIS A 346 8.08 -11.54 6.29
N ILE A 347 8.63 -10.38 6.62
CA ILE A 347 8.54 -9.75 7.92
C ILE A 347 8.02 -8.34 7.72
N SER A 348 6.91 -8.00 8.37
CA SER A 348 6.42 -6.63 8.41
C SER A 348 6.95 -5.94 9.67
N GLU A 349 7.36 -4.71 9.51
CA GLU A 349 7.74 -3.86 10.62
C GLU A 349 6.48 -3.51 11.43
N PRO A 350 6.56 -3.64 12.78
CA PRO A 350 5.39 -3.43 13.61
C PRO A 350 4.97 -1.96 13.57
N THR A 351 3.71 -1.75 13.34
CA THR A 351 3.09 -0.43 13.39
C THR A 351 3.00 0.14 14.80
N ARG A 352 3.32 -0.65 15.84
CA ARG A 352 3.27 -0.26 17.26
C ARG A 352 4.63 0.11 17.83
N ARG A 353 4.65 1.16 18.69
CA ARG A 353 5.82 1.69 19.42
C ARG A 353 6.59 0.66 20.26
N TYR A 354 5.98 -0.47 20.63
CA TYR A 354 6.53 -1.45 21.61
C TYR A 354 6.80 -2.85 21.04
N ALA A 355 6.52 -3.12 19.77
CA ALA A 355 6.55 -4.48 19.24
C ALA A 355 7.94 -5.00 18.80
N ILE A 356 8.96 -4.14 18.76
CA ILE A 356 10.27 -4.45 18.15
C ILE A 356 11.23 -5.15 19.06
N SER A 357 11.23 -4.78 20.32
CA SER A 357 12.11 -5.44 21.32
C SER A 357 11.94 -6.96 21.29
N TYR A 358 10.80 -7.45 20.81
CA TYR A 358 10.47 -8.86 20.77
C TYR A 358 10.89 -9.58 19.50
N ALA A 359 10.66 -9.02 18.30
CA ALA A 359 10.98 -9.73 17.06
C ALA A 359 12.47 -9.92 16.86
N VAL A 360 13.30 -8.93 17.24
CA VAL A 360 14.77 -9.01 17.14
C VAL A 360 15.36 -9.85 18.29
N PHE A 361 14.79 -9.84 19.49
CA PHE A 361 15.26 -10.64 20.61
C PHE A 361 14.89 -12.13 20.51
N CYS A 362 13.81 -12.49 19.84
CA CYS A 362 13.40 -13.89 19.70
C CYS A 362 14.14 -14.65 18.60
N LEU A 363 14.90 -13.97 17.77
CA LEU A 363 15.66 -14.58 16.66
C LEU A 363 17.16 -14.74 17.00
N LYS A 364 17.60 -14.39 18.22
CA LYS A 364 18.93 -14.73 18.76
C LYS A 364 18.89 -16.18 19.36
#